data_02a8d6ce7e235764beddeef2ff7112ad
#
_entry.id   02a8d6ce7e235764beddeef2ff7112ad
#
_cell.length_a   1.000
_cell.length_b   1.000
_cell.length_c   1.000
_cell.angle_alpha   90.00
_cell.angle_beta   90.00
_cell.angle_gamma   90.00
#
_symmetry.space_group_name_H-M   'P 1'
#
loop_
_entity.id
_entity.type
_entity.pdbx_description
1 polymer ?
#
loop_
_entity_poly.entity_id
_entity_poly.type
_entity_poly.pdbx_seq_one_letter_code
_entity_poly.pdbx_strand_id
1 'polypeptide(L)'
;MFWHNIKIKIKDIWPLLPAAVYLFTALFLVIFYLITLAFSAGGTFPSFLAMNQVFNDPEFGNALVNSLFFVVVGTPLELIIGITLALLIYNAPLLRGTLRSFFILPMAFPGLVIASLFLILFGSQGGFINDLLLGYHDFFPKIIEHEINWSGNRWTALFLSVMGKVWRDMPLSMLIILSGMTAVESSVFDAAKTLGAGFRVRFFKIVIPLIFPAIKTVLLLRSIEMWKEFIFPFVLSRRHYLLGTLVEHYYNGFQGQPETGAVVALILLLCVIVSLLILLLLLQIVEKNIMNRGAYASGR
;
A
#
# COMPACT_ATOMS: atom_id res chain seq x y z
N MET A 1 10.01 18.64 -25.26
CA MET A 1 11.17 18.49 -26.14
C MET A 1 12.18 17.48 -25.56
N PHE A 2 11.70 16.27 -25.13
CA PHE A 2 12.53 15.25 -24.45
C PHE A 2 12.44 13.85 -25.12
N TRP A 3 11.83 13.76 -26.32
CA TRP A 3 11.65 12.50 -27.05
C TRP A 3 12.52 12.45 -28.34
N HIS A 4 13.65 13.15 -28.38
CA HIS A 4 14.53 13.07 -29.51
C HIS A 4 15.79 12.27 -29.14
N ASN A 5 15.94 11.11 -29.81
CA ASN A 5 17.15 10.31 -29.94
C ASN A 5 17.54 9.34 -28.81
N ILE A 6 16.61 8.46 -28.37
CA ILE A 6 17.08 7.13 -27.95
C ILE A 6 16.94 6.21 -29.18
N LYS A 7 17.86 6.23 -30.10
CA LYS A 7 18.11 5.09 -31.00
C LYS A 7 18.74 3.99 -30.14
N ILE A 8 17.90 3.27 -29.40
CA ILE A 8 18.30 2.05 -28.71
C ILE A 8 18.75 1.10 -29.83
N LYS A 9 20.05 0.88 -29.96
CA LYS A 9 20.58 -0.09 -30.90
C LYS A 9 20.13 -1.46 -30.45
N ILE A 10 19.59 -2.27 -31.35
CA ILE A 10 19.14 -3.66 -31.06
C ILE A 10 20.27 -4.43 -30.35
N LYS A 11 21.53 -4.12 -30.61
CA LYS A 11 22.69 -4.67 -29.89
C LYS A 11 22.70 -4.40 -28.37
N ASP A 12 22.08 -3.31 -27.92
CA ASP A 12 22.09 -2.94 -26.49
C ASP A 12 20.97 -3.68 -25.72
N ILE A 13 19.96 -4.18 -26.43
CA ILE A 13 18.82 -4.92 -25.87
C ILE A 13 19.07 -6.44 -25.84
N TRP A 14 19.93 -6.95 -26.72
CA TRP A 14 20.19 -8.39 -26.85
C TRP A 14 20.53 -9.10 -25.54
N PRO A 15 21.35 -8.56 -24.61
CA PRO A 15 21.65 -9.20 -23.35
C PRO A 15 20.45 -9.30 -22.40
N LEU A 16 19.44 -8.44 -22.57
CA LEU A 16 18.22 -8.43 -21.76
C LEU A 16 17.15 -9.40 -22.29
N LEU A 17 17.30 -9.87 -23.53
CA LEU A 17 16.29 -10.68 -24.21
C LEU A 17 16.01 -12.02 -23.51
N PRO A 18 17.01 -12.79 -23.02
CA PRO A 18 16.74 -14.04 -22.30
C PRO A 18 15.93 -13.81 -21.01
N ALA A 19 16.26 -12.76 -20.25
CA ALA A 19 15.54 -12.40 -19.04
C ALA A 19 14.11 -11.94 -19.36
N ALA A 20 13.92 -11.14 -20.40
CA ALA A 20 12.61 -10.71 -20.83
C ALA A 20 11.74 -11.89 -21.30
N VAL A 21 12.30 -12.80 -22.13
CA VAL A 21 11.59 -14.00 -22.58
C VAL A 21 11.18 -14.88 -21.40
N TYR A 22 12.09 -15.10 -20.44
CA TYR A 22 11.80 -15.88 -19.24
C TYR A 22 10.64 -15.25 -18.44
N LEU A 23 10.70 -13.95 -18.15
CA LEU A 23 9.67 -13.24 -17.40
C LEU A 23 8.31 -13.25 -18.10
N PHE A 24 8.28 -12.97 -19.40
CA PHE A 24 7.04 -12.98 -20.19
C PHE A 24 6.45 -14.38 -20.27
N THR A 25 7.27 -15.42 -20.47
CA THR A 25 6.81 -16.82 -20.53
C THR A 25 6.26 -17.25 -19.18
N ALA A 26 6.96 -16.98 -18.07
CA ALA A 26 6.50 -17.32 -16.73
C ALA A 26 5.17 -16.60 -16.39
N LEU A 27 5.08 -15.29 -16.66
CA LEU A 27 3.85 -14.53 -16.45
C LEU A 27 2.69 -15.06 -17.29
N PHE A 28 2.94 -15.33 -18.58
CA PHE A 28 1.94 -15.86 -19.49
C PHE A 28 1.42 -17.22 -19.02
N LEU A 29 2.31 -18.12 -18.62
CA LEU A 29 1.92 -19.46 -18.13
C LEU A 29 1.06 -19.39 -16.87
N VAL A 30 1.42 -18.53 -15.91
CA VAL A 30 0.64 -18.33 -14.68
C VAL A 30 -0.75 -17.76 -14.98
N ILE A 31 -0.85 -16.73 -15.79
CA ILE A 31 -2.14 -16.14 -16.17
C ILE A 31 -2.97 -17.13 -16.98
N PHE A 32 -2.37 -17.82 -17.93
CA PHE A 32 -3.04 -18.85 -18.73
C PHE A 32 -3.58 -19.98 -17.85
N TYR A 33 -2.78 -20.46 -16.90
CA TYR A 33 -3.23 -21.48 -15.94
C TYR A 33 -4.39 -20.99 -15.09
N LEU A 34 -4.31 -19.77 -14.55
CA LEU A 34 -5.40 -19.17 -13.76
C LEU A 34 -6.69 -19.05 -14.57
N ILE A 35 -6.60 -18.63 -15.85
CA ILE A 35 -7.77 -18.52 -16.74
C ILE A 35 -8.35 -19.91 -16.99
N THR A 36 -7.53 -20.89 -17.35
CA THR A 36 -8.01 -22.26 -17.60
C THR A 36 -8.65 -22.85 -16.36
N LEU A 37 -8.07 -22.66 -15.18
CA LEU A 37 -8.60 -23.12 -13.90
C LEU A 37 -9.96 -22.44 -13.59
N ALA A 38 -10.05 -21.13 -13.72
CA ALA A 38 -11.28 -20.37 -13.45
C ALA A 38 -12.48 -20.82 -14.32
N PHE A 39 -12.21 -21.33 -15.52
CA PHE A 39 -13.24 -21.78 -16.46
C PHE A 39 -13.36 -23.30 -16.58
N SER A 40 -12.74 -24.10 -15.68
CA SER A 40 -12.78 -25.57 -15.71
C SER A 40 -13.77 -26.18 -14.71
N ALA A 41 -14.55 -25.39 -13.99
CA ALA A 41 -15.48 -25.86 -12.97
C ALA A 41 -16.52 -26.84 -13.53
N GLY A 42 -16.78 -27.92 -12.77
CA GLY A 42 -17.75 -28.93 -13.17
C GLY A 42 -17.30 -29.91 -14.30
N GLY A 43 -15.99 -29.94 -14.61
CA GLY A 43 -15.43 -30.85 -15.62
C GLY A 43 -15.73 -30.47 -17.07
N THR A 44 -16.31 -29.32 -17.32
CA THR A 44 -16.59 -28.79 -18.66
C THR A 44 -15.77 -27.52 -18.93
N PHE A 45 -15.31 -27.33 -20.16
CA PHE A 45 -14.58 -26.13 -20.56
C PHE A 45 -15.16 -25.56 -21.87
N PRO A 46 -15.48 -24.28 -21.95
CA PRO A 46 -15.48 -23.27 -20.85
C PRO A 46 -16.73 -23.40 -19.95
N SER A 47 -16.54 -23.24 -18.63
CA SER A 47 -17.62 -23.23 -17.64
C SER A 47 -17.66 -21.90 -16.87
N PHE A 48 -18.86 -21.38 -16.65
CA PHE A 48 -19.09 -20.16 -15.86
C PHE A 48 -19.60 -20.45 -14.45
N LEU A 49 -19.61 -21.72 -14.02
CA LEU A 49 -20.12 -22.13 -12.71
C LEU A 49 -19.38 -21.45 -11.56
N ALA A 50 -18.04 -21.47 -11.56
CA ALA A 50 -17.23 -20.82 -10.53
C ALA A 50 -17.47 -19.32 -10.48
N MET A 51 -17.60 -18.65 -11.63
CA MET A 51 -17.93 -17.22 -11.71
C MET A 51 -19.30 -16.93 -11.10
N ASN A 52 -20.31 -17.73 -11.41
CA ASN A 52 -21.64 -17.59 -10.84
C ASN A 52 -21.64 -17.81 -9.32
N GLN A 53 -20.87 -18.78 -8.83
CA GLN A 53 -20.68 -19.01 -7.39
C GLN A 53 -20.09 -17.77 -6.69
N VAL A 54 -18.99 -17.18 -7.23
CA VAL A 54 -18.35 -16.00 -6.67
C VAL A 54 -19.32 -14.82 -6.60
N PHE A 55 -20.04 -14.52 -7.67
CA PHE A 55 -20.95 -13.37 -7.70
C PHE A 55 -22.18 -13.52 -6.82
N ASN A 56 -22.59 -14.74 -6.50
CA ASN A 56 -23.71 -15.03 -5.60
C ASN A 56 -23.27 -15.20 -4.15
N ASP A 57 -21.97 -15.23 -3.85
CA ASP A 57 -21.45 -15.32 -2.48
C ASP A 57 -21.41 -13.93 -1.84
N PRO A 58 -22.13 -13.70 -0.72
CA PRO A 58 -22.07 -12.46 0.03
C PRO A 58 -20.66 -12.10 0.53
N GLU A 59 -19.81 -13.10 0.79
CA GLU A 59 -18.43 -12.87 1.24
C GLU A 59 -17.57 -12.20 0.17
N PHE A 60 -17.83 -12.45 -1.11
CA PHE A 60 -17.12 -11.79 -2.20
C PHE A 60 -17.37 -10.27 -2.19
N GLY A 61 -18.63 -9.84 -2.09
CA GLY A 61 -18.96 -8.41 -2.01
C GLY A 61 -18.32 -7.73 -0.81
N ASN A 62 -18.34 -8.41 0.35
CA ASN A 62 -17.68 -7.94 1.56
C ASN A 62 -16.16 -7.83 1.38
N ALA A 63 -15.51 -8.84 0.80
CA ALA A 63 -14.08 -8.88 0.57
C ALA A 63 -13.61 -7.77 -0.41
N LEU A 64 -14.42 -7.48 -1.44
CA LEU A 64 -14.16 -6.37 -2.36
C LEU A 64 -14.17 -5.02 -1.63
N VAL A 65 -15.20 -4.76 -0.81
CA VAL A 65 -15.30 -3.53 0.00
C VAL A 65 -14.15 -3.45 1.01
N ASN A 66 -13.78 -4.55 1.66
CA ASN A 66 -12.66 -4.58 2.61
C ASN A 66 -11.32 -4.27 1.92
N SER A 67 -11.08 -4.86 0.73
CA SER A 67 -9.87 -4.58 -0.04
C SER A 67 -9.82 -3.13 -0.50
N LEU A 68 -10.94 -2.57 -0.95
CA LEU A 68 -11.03 -1.16 -1.31
C LEU A 68 -10.75 -0.24 -0.11
N PHE A 69 -11.29 -0.59 1.08
CA PHE A 69 -10.98 0.13 2.32
C PHE A 69 -9.47 0.13 2.61
N PHE A 70 -8.79 -1.02 2.46
CA PHE A 70 -7.34 -1.11 2.63
C PHE A 70 -6.59 -0.16 1.71
N VAL A 71 -6.95 -0.10 0.44
CA VAL A 71 -6.30 0.78 -0.55
C VAL A 71 -6.58 2.25 -0.27
N VAL A 72 -7.85 2.61 -0.05
CA VAL A 72 -8.28 4.01 0.10
C VAL A 72 -7.82 4.61 1.42
N VAL A 73 -7.72 3.81 2.48
CA VAL A 73 -7.26 4.29 3.80
C VAL A 73 -5.77 4.06 3.98
N GLY A 74 -5.26 2.87 3.67
CA GLY A 74 -3.88 2.50 3.92
C GLY A 74 -2.88 3.28 3.06
N THR A 75 -3.14 3.42 1.75
CA THR A 75 -2.22 4.12 0.84
C THR A 75 -1.98 5.59 1.22
N PRO A 76 -3.02 6.43 1.45
CA PRO A 76 -2.81 7.79 1.91
C PRO A 76 -2.17 7.87 3.31
N LEU A 77 -2.50 6.96 4.21
CA LEU A 77 -1.95 6.93 5.55
C LEU A 77 -0.44 6.66 5.51
N GLU A 78 0.02 5.70 4.70
CA GLU A 78 1.45 5.46 4.50
C GLU A 78 2.17 6.65 3.87
N LEU A 79 1.54 7.34 2.93
CA LEU A 79 2.11 8.55 2.34
C LEU A 79 2.25 9.67 3.38
N ILE A 80 1.21 9.92 4.16
CA ILE A 80 1.20 10.99 5.18
C ILE A 80 2.28 10.72 6.23
N ILE A 81 2.34 9.50 6.75
CA ILE A 81 3.37 9.11 7.73
C ILE A 81 4.76 9.17 7.09
N GLY A 82 4.92 8.67 5.87
CA GLY A 82 6.18 8.72 5.13
C GLY A 82 6.69 10.14 4.93
N ILE A 83 5.82 11.09 4.53
CA ILE A 83 6.17 12.51 4.42
C ILE A 83 6.55 13.08 5.78
N THR A 84 5.78 12.79 6.83
CA THR A 84 6.01 13.31 8.18
C THR A 84 7.38 12.86 8.71
N LEU A 85 7.69 11.57 8.60
CA LEU A 85 8.97 11.02 9.02
C LEU A 85 10.14 11.52 8.17
N ALA A 86 9.96 11.65 6.86
CA ALA A 86 10.97 12.23 5.98
C ALA A 86 11.29 13.69 6.34
N LEU A 87 10.27 14.51 6.63
CA LEU A 87 10.43 15.88 7.10
C LEU A 87 11.17 15.95 8.45
N LEU A 88 10.83 15.08 9.38
CA LEU A 88 11.49 15.01 10.69
C LEU A 88 12.98 14.73 10.52
N ILE A 89 13.34 13.73 9.72
CA ILE A 89 14.74 13.38 9.45
C ILE A 89 15.45 14.49 8.66
N TYR A 90 14.79 15.10 7.69
CA TYR A 90 15.36 16.16 6.87
C TYR A 90 15.74 17.39 7.72
N ASN A 91 14.91 17.75 8.69
CA ASN A 91 15.13 18.90 9.57
C ASN A 91 16.04 18.60 10.77
N ALA A 92 16.50 17.37 10.96
CA ALA A 92 17.37 16.95 12.06
C ALA A 92 18.74 16.46 11.55
N PRO A 93 19.61 17.31 10.99
CA PRO A 93 20.83 16.89 10.32
C PRO A 93 21.80 16.13 11.24
N LEU A 94 21.89 16.51 12.52
CA LEU A 94 22.77 15.87 13.51
C LEU A 94 22.31 14.46 13.90
N LEU A 95 21.00 14.19 13.88
CA LEU A 95 20.40 12.92 14.26
C LEU A 95 19.93 12.09 13.06
N ARG A 96 20.18 12.56 11.83
CA ARG A 96 19.67 11.93 10.60
C ARG A 96 19.96 10.46 10.50
N GLY A 97 21.19 10.01 10.80
CA GLY A 97 21.59 8.62 10.78
C GLY A 97 20.83 7.77 11.79
N THR A 98 20.80 8.23 13.04
CA THR A 98 20.12 7.53 14.14
C THR A 98 18.62 7.41 13.92
N LEU A 99 17.96 8.51 13.56
CA LEU A 99 16.52 8.51 13.27
C LEU A 99 16.17 7.60 12.09
N ARG A 100 16.98 7.65 11.02
CA ARG A 100 16.79 6.76 9.87
C ARG A 100 16.90 5.30 10.27
N SER A 101 17.94 4.92 11.03
CA SER A 101 18.12 3.55 11.49
C SER A 101 16.99 3.08 12.40
N PHE A 102 16.50 3.97 13.29
CA PHE A 102 15.38 3.66 14.18
C PHE A 102 14.08 3.43 13.40
N PHE A 103 13.74 4.33 12.47
CA PHE A 103 12.50 4.21 11.72
C PHE A 103 12.50 3.08 10.69
N ILE A 104 13.66 2.57 10.26
CA ILE A 104 13.73 1.40 9.35
C ILE A 104 13.49 0.09 10.12
N LEU A 105 13.67 0.08 11.43
CA LEU A 105 13.60 -1.14 12.25
C LEU A 105 12.33 -2.00 12.03
N PRO A 106 11.10 -1.45 11.94
CA PRO A 106 9.91 -2.26 11.71
C PRO A 106 9.97 -3.10 10.43
N MET A 107 10.57 -2.56 9.39
CA MET A 107 10.68 -3.24 8.09
C MET A 107 11.64 -4.44 8.12
N ALA A 108 12.53 -4.51 9.10
CA ALA A 108 13.47 -5.63 9.26
C ALA A 108 12.78 -6.92 9.74
N PHE A 109 11.60 -6.82 10.34
CA PHE A 109 10.85 -7.97 10.83
C PHE A 109 9.93 -8.57 9.75
N PRO A 110 9.78 -9.92 9.72
CA PRO A 110 8.78 -10.57 8.88
C PRO A 110 7.37 -10.07 9.20
N GLY A 111 6.54 -9.88 8.17
CA GLY A 111 5.17 -9.37 8.35
C GLY A 111 4.33 -10.23 9.30
N LEU A 112 4.50 -11.56 9.24
CA LEU A 112 3.80 -12.49 10.14
C LEU A 112 4.15 -12.26 11.62
N VAL A 113 5.42 -11.99 11.93
CA VAL A 113 5.87 -11.70 13.30
C VAL A 113 5.21 -10.43 13.82
N ILE A 114 5.16 -9.38 13.00
CA ILE A 114 4.51 -8.12 13.38
C ILE A 114 3.00 -8.30 13.52
N ALA A 115 2.36 -9.01 12.60
CA ALA A 115 0.92 -9.29 12.71
C ALA A 115 0.59 -10.09 13.98
N SER A 116 1.43 -11.07 14.33
CA SER A 116 1.28 -11.84 15.59
C SER A 116 1.53 -10.96 16.82
N LEU A 117 2.50 -10.05 16.77
CA LEU A 117 2.72 -9.07 17.85
C LEU A 117 1.49 -8.18 18.05
N PHE A 118 0.91 -7.67 16.96
CA PHE A 118 -0.34 -6.90 17.04
C PHE A 118 -1.48 -7.71 17.59
N LEU A 119 -1.61 -9.00 17.22
CA LEU A 119 -2.63 -9.88 17.77
C LEU A 119 -2.52 -10.05 19.29
N ILE A 120 -1.29 -10.14 19.81
CA ILE A 120 -1.03 -10.24 21.27
C ILE A 120 -1.30 -8.90 21.96
N LEU A 121 -0.78 -7.80 21.41
CA LEU A 121 -0.95 -6.47 22.00
C LEU A 121 -2.41 -6.03 22.05
N PHE A 122 -3.19 -6.33 21.01
CA PHE A 122 -4.60 -5.97 20.87
C PHE A 122 -5.54 -7.15 21.15
N GLY A 123 -5.08 -8.16 21.90
CA GLY A 123 -5.94 -9.27 22.33
C GLY A 123 -7.18 -8.78 23.06
N SER A 124 -8.33 -9.43 22.83
CA SER A 124 -9.58 -9.06 23.51
C SER A 124 -9.58 -9.43 24.99
N GLN A 125 -8.81 -10.43 25.38
CA GLN A 125 -8.64 -10.85 26.79
C GLN A 125 -7.15 -10.81 27.14
N GLY A 126 -6.78 -9.97 28.12
CA GLY A 126 -5.38 -9.85 28.56
C GLY A 126 -4.43 -9.25 27.52
N GLY A 127 -4.95 -8.50 26.54
CA GLY A 127 -4.13 -7.75 25.61
C GLY A 127 -3.59 -6.47 26.25
N PHE A 128 -2.30 -6.24 26.12
CA PHE A 128 -1.62 -5.09 26.77
C PHE A 128 -2.32 -3.75 26.53
N ILE A 129 -2.88 -3.53 25.34
CA ILE A 129 -3.59 -2.27 25.02
C ILE A 129 -4.91 -2.17 25.78
N ASN A 130 -5.67 -3.27 25.92
CA ASN A 130 -6.86 -3.27 26.74
C ASN A 130 -6.52 -3.06 28.21
N ASP A 131 -5.51 -3.73 28.75
CA ASP A 131 -5.07 -3.57 30.13
C ASP A 131 -4.62 -2.13 30.44
N LEU A 132 -3.91 -1.50 29.49
CA LEU A 132 -3.51 -0.11 29.58
C LEU A 132 -4.73 0.83 29.62
N LEU A 133 -5.70 0.62 28.72
CA LEU A 133 -6.90 1.47 28.61
C LEU A 133 -7.87 1.27 29.78
N LEU A 134 -7.90 0.09 30.39
CA LEU A 134 -8.68 -0.22 31.61
C LEU A 134 -8.07 0.38 32.87
N GLY A 135 -6.83 0.90 32.79
CA GLY A 135 -6.12 1.49 33.92
C GLY A 135 -5.57 0.43 34.90
N TYR A 136 -5.27 -0.78 34.43
CA TYR A 136 -4.62 -1.82 35.25
C TYR A 136 -3.13 -1.51 35.53
N HIS A 137 -2.61 -0.43 34.93
CA HIS A 137 -1.24 0.05 35.14
C HIS A 137 -1.29 1.42 35.81
N ASP A 138 -0.61 1.59 36.94
CA ASP A 138 -0.61 2.82 37.76
C ASP A 138 -0.16 4.07 37.02
N PHE A 139 0.59 3.93 35.93
CA PHE A 139 1.12 5.05 35.15
C PHE A 139 0.14 5.59 34.08
N PHE A 140 -1.00 4.91 33.87
CA PHE A 140 -1.95 5.29 32.82
C PHE A 140 -3.39 5.38 33.38
N PRO A 141 -4.13 6.46 33.09
CA PRO A 141 -5.48 6.63 33.61
C PRO A 141 -6.46 5.66 32.92
N LYS A 142 -7.48 5.23 33.64
CA LYS A 142 -8.58 4.44 33.09
C LYS A 142 -9.35 5.27 32.06
N ILE A 143 -9.43 4.78 30.82
CA ILE A 143 -10.10 5.42 29.68
C ILE A 143 -11.37 4.69 29.30
N ILE A 144 -11.38 3.37 29.41
CA ILE A 144 -12.51 2.50 29.05
C ILE A 144 -12.99 1.72 30.25
N GLU A 145 -14.26 1.27 30.21
CA GLU A 145 -14.86 0.46 31.31
C GLU A 145 -14.82 -1.04 31.00
N HIS A 146 -14.82 -1.41 29.73
CA HIS A 146 -14.85 -2.81 29.29
C HIS A 146 -13.81 -3.05 28.22
N GLU A 147 -13.33 -4.29 28.12
CA GLU A 147 -12.39 -4.72 27.08
C GLU A 147 -12.96 -4.51 25.67
N ILE A 148 -12.12 -4.01 24.77
CA ILE A 148 -12.46 -3.84 23.36
C ILE A 148 -12.15 -5.14 22.62
N ASN A 149 -13.14 -5.72 21.96
CA ASN A 149 -12.92 -6.82 21.05
C ASN A 149 -12.48 -6.30 19.67
N TRP A 150 -11.18 -6.05 19.53
CA TRP A 150 -10.58 -5.46 18.33
C TRP A 150 -10.81 -6.30 17.08
N SER A 151 -10.81 -7.64 17.20
CA SER A 151 -10.99 -8.57 16.07
C SER A 151 -12.43 -8.99 15.83
N GLY A 152 -13.35 -8.65 16.75
CA GLY A 152 -14.75 -9.09 16.68
C GLY A 152 -15.62 -8.24 15.74
N ASN A 153 -15.30 -6.97 15.58
CA ASN A 153 -16.01 -6.06 14.68
C ASN A 153 -15.22 -5.90 13.37
N ARG A 154 -15.95 -5.89 12.23
CA ARG A 154 -15.37 -5.77 10.90
C ARG A 154 -14.41 -4.58 10.79
N TRP A 155 -14.87 -3.38 11.15
CA TRP A 155 -14.11 -2.17 10.94
C TRP A 155 -12.91 -2.02 11.86
N THR A 156 -13.04 -2.44 13.13
CA THR A 156 -11.92 -2.43 14.08
C THR A 156 -10.84 -3.43 13.68
N ALA A 157 -11.23 -4.63 13.23
CA ALA A 157 -10.29 -5.65 12.76
C ALA A 157 -9.55 -5.21 11.49
N LEU A 158 -10.26 -4.62 10.52
CA LEU A 158 -9.67 -4.08 9.31
C LEU A 158 -8.75 -2.90 9.62
N PHE A 159 -9.16 -1.98 10.48
CA PHE A 159 -8.34 -0.84 10.86
C PHE A 159 -7.06 -1.29 11.59
N LEU A 160 -7.17 -2.25 12.50
CA LEU A 160 -6.01 -2.84 13.18
C LEU A 160 -5.05 -3.48 12.18
N SER A 161 -5.58 -4.19 11.18
CA SER A 161 -4.78 -4.79 10.11
C SER A 161 -4.06 -3.74 9.26
N VAL A 162 -4.75 -2.64 8.91
CA VAL A 162 -4.14 -1.48 8.21
C VAL A 162 -3.05 -0.85 9.08
N MET A 163 -3.29 -0.64 10.38
CA MET A 163 -2.29 -0.06 11.27
C MET A 163 -1.01 -0.90 11.34
N GLY A 164 -1.15 -2.22 11.52
CA GLY A 164 0.00 -3.13 11.55
C GLY A 164 0.80 -3.10 10.25
N LYS A 165 0.10 -3.14 9.11
CA LYS A 165 0.70 -3.03 7.77
C LYS A 165 1.43 -1.70 7.59
N VAL A 166 0.76 -0.58 7.87
CA VAL A 166 1.32 0.77 7.73
C VAL A 166 2.54 0.95 8.64
N TRP A 167 2.48 0.49 9.90
CA TRP A 167 3.61 0.56 10.83
C TRP A 167 4.85 -0.18 10.31
N ARG A 168 4.66 -1.36 9.72
CA ARG A 168 5.75 -2.14 9.13
C ARG A 168 6.34 -1.48 7.89
N ASP A 169 5.51 -0.92 7.02
CA ASP A 169 5.90 -0.55 5.65
C ASP A 169 6.14 0.95 5.45
N MET A 170 5.73 1.80 6.41
CA MET A 170 6.00 3.25 6.40
C MET A 170 7.47 3.64 6.18
N PRO A 171 8.48 2.84 6.61
CA PRO A 171 9.89 3.20 6.41
C PRO A 171 10.27 3.33 4.93
N LEU A 172 9.74 2.48 4.05
CA LEU A 172 10.05 2.57 2.63
C LEU A 172 9.44 3.82 2.00
N SER A 173 8.20 4.18 2.38
CA SER A 173 7.57 5.43 1.97
C SER A 173 8.37 6.64 2.43
N MET A 174 8.83 6.63 3.69
CA MET A 174 9.75 7.62 4.24
C MET A 174 11.04 7.74 3.42
N LEU A 175 11.69 6.63 3.09
CA LEU A 175 12.95 6.63 2.33
C LEU A 175 12.79 7.21 0.91
N ILE A 176 11.73 6.85 0.21
CA ILE A 176 11.43 7.37 -1.13
C ILE A 176 11.21 8.89 -1.06
N ILE A 177 10.40 9.37 -0.11
CA ILE A 177 10.14 10.79 0.08
C ILE A 177 11.40 11.53 0.50
N LEU A 178 12.18 10.99 1.45
CA LEU A 178 13.45 11.58 1.89
C LEU A 178 14.45 11.70 0.73
N SER A 179 14.52 10.69 -0.13
CA SER A 179 15.34 10.74 -1.34
C SER A 179 14.90 11.86 -2.28
N GLY A 180 13.59 12.00 -2.50
CA GLY A 180 13.03 13.11 -3.28
C GLY A 180 13.38 14.48 -2.68
N MET A 181 13.30 14.62 -1.34
CA MET A 181 13.64 15.87 -0.66
C MET A 181 15.13 16.22 -0.75
N THR A 182 15.99 15.22 -0.64
CA THR A 182 17.46 15.43 -0.72
C THR A 182 17.96 15.72 -2.14
N ALA A 183 17.18 15.41 -3.15
CA ALA A 183 17.48 15.74 -4.55
C ALA A 183 17.21 17.24 -4.88
N VAL A 184 16.47 17.95 -4.02
CA VAL A 184 16.19 19.38 -4.19
C VAL A 184 17.38 20.18 -3.66
N GLU A 185 17.88 21.13 -4.44
CA GLU A 185 18.98 22.01 -4.03
C GLU A 185 18.59 22.84 -2.79
N SER A 186 19.53 22.95 -1.83
CA SER A 186 19.33 23.74 -0.61
C SER A 186 19.09 25.23 -0.91
N SER A 187 19.67 25.74 -1.99
CA SER A 187 19.50 27.12 -2.49
C SER A 187 18.03 27.52 -2.64
N VAL A 188 17.17 26.60 -3.08
CA VAL A 188 15.72 26.81 -3.23
C VAL A 188 15.05 27.09 -1.86
N PHE A 189 15.43 26.31 -0.85
CA PHE A 189 14.88 26.48 0.51
C PHE A 189 15.39 27.78 1.17
N ASP A 190 16.66 28.13 0.93
CA ASP A 190 17.26 29.33 1.49
C ASP A 190 16.71 30.60 0.83
N ALA A 191 16.53 30.60 -0.49
CA ALA A 191 15.86 31.68 -1.20
C ALA A 191 14.43 31.91 -0.70
N ALA A 192 13.66 30.82 -0.48
CA ALA A 192 12.32 30.91 0.06
C ALA A 192 12.29 31.50 1.49
N LYS A 193 13.27 31.16 2.32
CA LYS A 193 13.40 31.71 3.66
C LYS A 193 13.73 33.22 3.60
N THR A 194 14.66 33.62 2.75
CA THR A 194 15.08 35.03 2.56
C THR A 194 13.92 35.90 2.09
N LEU A 195 13.03 35.34 1.24
CA LEU A 195 11.80 36.00 0.79
C LEU A 195 10.67 36.00 1.85
N GLY A 196 10.93 35.55 3.09
CA GLY A 196 9.96 35.53 4.19
C GLY A 196 8.87 34.50 4.08
N ALA A 197 9.03 33.45 3.23
CA ALA A 197 8.04 32.41 3.10
C ALA A 197 7.90 31.59 4.40
N GLY A 198 6.74 31.63 5.03
CA GLY A 198 6.42 30.84 6.22
C GLY A 198 6.39 29.32 5.93
N PHE A 199 6.41 28.49 6.98
CA PHE A 199 6.47 27.01 6.85
C PHE A 199 5.40 26.45 5.92
N ARG A 200 4.13 26.86 6.05
CA ARG A 200 3.02 26.39 5.21
C ARG A 200 3.25 26.69 3.72
N VAL A 201 3.69 27.90 3.40
CA VAL A 201 3.96 28.31 2.02
C VAL A 201 5.11 27.48 1.45
N ARG A 202 6.20 27.33 2.19
CA ARG A 202 7.35 26.51 1.76
C ARG A 202 6.92 25.07 1.54
N PHE A 203 6.18 24.48 2.48
CA PHE A 203 5.77 23.09 2.41
C PHE A 203 4.83 22.83 1.21
N PHE A 204 3.70 23.52 1.12
CA PHE A 204 2.68 23.22 0.11
C PHE A 204 2.98 23.82 -1.28
N LYS A 205 3.68 24.94 -1.36
CA LYS A 205 3.94 25.61 -2.64
C LYS A 205 5.33 25.33 -3.23
N ILE A 206 6.27 24.80 -2.43
CA ILE A 206 7.64 24.54 -2.89
C ILE A 206 7.99 23.08 -2.71
N VAL A 207 7.94 22.54 -1.47
CA VAL A 207 8.39 21.17 -1.20
C VAL A 207 7.50 20.15 -1.93
N ILE A 208 6.19 20.18 -1.70
CA ILE A 208 5.24 19.19 -2.29
C ILE A 208 5.34 19.14 -3.82
N PRO A 209 5.32 20.25 -4.57
CA PRO A 209 5.51 20.23 -6.01
C PRO A 209 6.85 19.64 -6.46
N LEU A 210 7.94 19.96 -5.76
CA LEU A 210 9.28 19.49 -6.13
C LEU A 210 9.46 17.99 -5.86
N ILE A 211 8.88 17.47 -4.77
CA ILE A 211 8.94 16.04 -4.44
C ILE A 211 7.76 15.25 -5.05
N PHE A 212 6.93 15.87 -5.90
CA PHE A 212 5.76 15.20 -6.50
C PHE A 212 6.09 13.90 -7.22
N PRO A 213 7.22 13.76 -7.95
CA PRO A 213 7.64 12.48 -8.52
C PRO A 213 7.83 11.39 -7.46
N ALA A 214 8.39 11.71 -6.30
CA ALA A 214 8.54 10.76 -5.20
C ALA A 214 7.18 10.41 -4.57
N ILE A 215 6.28 11.38 -4.39
CA ILE A 215 4.90 11.16 -3.94
C ILE A 215 4.17 10.21 -4.89
N LYS A 216 4.28 10.44 -6.19
CA LYS A 216 3.69 9.60 -7.24
C LYS A 216 4.20 8.15 -7.14
N THR A 217 5.51 7.97 -6.96
CA THR A 217 6.13 6.65 -6.77
C THR A 217 5.58 5.94 -5.53
N VAL A 218 5.48 6.63 -4.39
CA VAL A 218 4.91 6.06 -3.16
C VAL A 218 3.46 5.65 -3.38
N LEU A 219 2.62 6.53 -3.93
CA LEU A 219 1.20 6.24 -4.15
C LEU A 219 0.99 5.01 -5.05
N LEU A 220 1.74 4.90 -6.15
CA LEU A 220 1.64 3.76 -7.07
C LEU A 220 2.10 2.46 -6.39
N LEU A 221 3.27 2.48 -5.75
CA LEU A 221 3.84 1.30 -5.11
C LEU A 221 2.93 0.81 -3.97
N ARG A 222 2.51 1.73 -3.09
CA ARG A 222 1.68 1.38 -1.93
C ARG A 222 0.27 0.95 -2.32
N SER A 223 -0.31 1.54 -3.36
CA SER A 223 -1.61 1.09 -3.88
C SER A 223 -1.55 -0.38 -4.31
N ILE A 224 -0.52 -0.81 -5.05
CA ILE A 224 -0.34 -2.21 -5.44
C ILE A 224 -0.20 -3.11 -4.20
N GLU A 225 0.60 -2.69 -3.23
CA GLU A 225 0.86 -3.48 -2.03
C GLU A 225 -0.37 -3.61 -1.13
N MET A 226 -1.20 -2.59 -1.04
CA MET A 226 -2.46 -2.64 -0.29
C MET A 226 -3.48 -3.58 -0.93
N TRP A 227 -3.59 -3.61 -2.26
CA TRP A 227 -4.47 -4.55 -2.95
C TRP A 227 -4.10 -6.01 -2.72
N LYS A 228 -2.81 -6.33 -2.75
CA LYS A 228 -2.30 -7.70 -2.58
C LYS A 228 -2.03 -8.08 -1.14
N GLU A 229 -2.41 -7.22 -0.17
CA GLU A 229 -2.17 -7.54 1.24
C GLU A 229 -2.92 -8.78 1.67
N PHE A 230 -2.19 -9.67 2.36
CA PHE A 230 -2.68 -10.96 2.80
C PHE A 230 -2.41 -11.20 4.29
N ILE A 231 -1.17 -10.94 4.75
CA ILE A 231 -0.68 -11.41 6.05
C ILE A 231 -1.42 -10.77 7.22
N PHE A 232 -1.55 -9.44 7.21
CA PHE A 232 -2.18 -8.72 8.33
C PHE A 232 -3.66 -9.05 8.47
N PRO A 233 -4.50 -9.01 7.41
CA PRO A 233 -5.89 -9.42 7.54
C PRO A 233 -6.06 -10.91 7.83
N PHE A 234 -5.19 -11.79 7.32
CA PHE A 234 -5.22 -13.21 7.63
C PHE A 234 -5.02 -13.50 9.12
N VAL A 235 -4.16 -12.74 9.80
CA VAL A 235 -3.89 -12.91 11.25
C VAL A 235 -4.91 -12.16 12.11
N LEU A 236 -5.20 -10.90 11.79
CA LEU A 236 -5.93 -9.96 12.67
C LEU A 236 -7.43 -9.88 12.36
N SER A 237 -7.84 -10.24 11.13
CA SER A 237 -9.21 -10.04 10.63
C SER A 237 -9.81 -11.33 10.06
N ARG A 238 -9.53 -12.47 10.67
CA ARG A 238 -9.84 -13.83 10.16
C ARG A 238 -11.27 -14.04 9.65
N ARG A 239 -12.25 -13.32 10.17
CA ARG A 239 -13.68 -13.42 9.79
C ARG A 239 -14.09 -12.42 8.71
N HIS A 240 -13.20 -11.48 8.34
CA HIS A 240 -13.51 -10.40 7.43
C HIS A 240 -12.50 -10.40 6.30
N TYR A 241 -12.77 -11.19 5.27
CA TYR A 241 -11.85 -11.43 4.17
C TYR A 241 -11.56 -10.15 3.37
N LEU A 242 -10.33 -10.03 2.90
CA LEU A 242 -9.94 -9.27 1.72
C LEU A 242 -9.96 -10.21 0.52
N LEU A 243 -9.89 -9.67 -0.71
CA LEU A 243 -9.83 -10.53 -1.91
C LEU A 243 -8.66 -11.52 -1.87
N GLY A 244 -7.48 -11.09 -1.37
CA GLY A 244 -6.32 -11.99 -1.22
C GLY A 244 -6.55 -13.13 -0.23
N THR A 245 -7.16 -12.86 0.94
CA THR A 245 -7.47 -13.89 1.92
C THR A 245 -8.69 -14.74 1.51
N LEU A 246 -9.59 -14.20 0.69
CA LEU A 246 -10.71 -14.94 0.13
C LEU A 246 -10.24 -15.96 -0.92
N VAL A 247 -9.21 -15.63 -1.72
CA VAL A 247 -8.56 -16.61 -2.63
C VAL A 247 -8.06 -17.81 -1.84
N GLU A 248 -7.36 -17.56 -0.74
CA GLU A 248 -6.85 -18.63 0.13
C GLU A 248 -7.99 -19.46 0.74
N HIS A 249 -9.04 -18.77 1.22
CA HIS A 249 -10.21 -19.43 1.80
C HIS A 249 -10.87 -20.42 0.81
N TYR A 250 -11.05 -20.04 -0.45
CA TYR A 250 -11.60 -20.95 -1.47
C TYR A 250 -10.62 -22.05 -1.86
N TYR A 251 -9.33 -21.73 -1.97
CA TYR A 251 -8.33 -22.69 -2.43
C TYR A 251 -8.02 -23.77 -1.39
N ASN A 252 -7.79 -23.37 -0.13
CA ASN A 252 -7.40 -24.27 0.97
C ASN A 252 -8.54 -24.55 1.98
N GLY A 253 -9.73 -23.97 1.77
CA GLY A 253 -10.89 -24.19 2.65
C GLY A 253 -11.36 -25.64 2.67
N PHE A 254 -12.22 -25.98 3.64
CA PHE A 254 -12.68 -27.35 3.92
C PHE A 254 -13.28 -28.08 2.69
N GLN A 255 -13.84 -27.36 1.74
CA GLN A 255 -14.42 -27.93 0.50
C GLN A 255 -13.51 -27.83 -0.72
N GLY A 256 -12.36 -27.16 -0.61
CA GLY A 256 -11.38 -26.97 -1.68
C GLY A 256 -12.01 -26.62 -3.04
N GLN A 257 -12.22 -25.34 -3.33
CA GLN A 257 -12.79 -24.87 -4.61
C GLN A 257 -11.74 -24.04 -5.36
N PRO A 258 -10.70 -24.66 -5.91
CA PRO A 258 -9.60 -23.94 -6.55
C PRO A 258 -10.06 -23.12 -7.76
N GLU A 259 -11.10 -23.56 -8.48
CA GLU A 259 -11.69 -22.84 -9.61
C GLU A 259 -12.30 -21.50 -9.15
N THR A 260 -13.03 -21.53 -8.04
CA THR A 260 -13.64 -20.34 -7.42
C THR A 260 -12.55 -19.38 -6.91
N GLY A 261 -11.50 -19.91 -6.27
CA GLY A 261 -10.31 -19.15 -5.87
C GLY A 261 -9.61 -18.49 -7.07
N ALA A 262 -9.49 -19.18 -8.21
CA ALA A 262 -8.90 -18.65 -9.43
C ALA A 262 -9.72 -17.48 -10.01
N VAL A 263 -11.05 -17.57 -9.98
CA VAL A 263 -11.93 -16.44 -10.38
C VAL A 263 -11.66 -15.20 -9.51
N VAL A 264 -11.63 -15.36 -8.19
CA VAL A 264 -11.35 -14.25 -7.27
C VAL A 264 -9.95 -13.67 -7.51
N ALA A 265 -8.94 -14.50 -7.77
CA ALA A 265 -7.59 -14.05 -8.10
C ALA A 265 -7.55 -13.23 -9.41
N LEU A 266 -8.29 -13.63 -10.45
CA LEU A 266 -8.42 -12.86 -11.69
C LEU A 266 -9.13 -11.53 -11.46
N ILE A 267 -10.18 -11.50 -10.63
CA ILE A 267 -10.87 -10.25 -10.26
C ILE A 267 -9.93 -9.34 -9.46
N LEU A 268 -9.16 -9.88 -8.51
CA LEU A 268 -8.15 -9.11 -7.79
C LEU A 268 -7.13 -8.48 -8.73
N LEU A 269 -6.61 -9.24 -9.70
CA LEU A 269 -5.69 -8.74 -10.72
C LEU A 269 -6.32 -7.59 -11.52
N LEU A 270 -7.58 -7.75 -11.94
CA LEU A 270 -8.32 -6.70 -12.65
C LEU A 270 -8.50 -5.45 -11.78
N CYS A 271 -8.87 -5.60 -10.50
CA CYS A 271 -8.99 -4.49 -9.56
C CYS A 271 -7.67 -3.72 -9.40
N VAL A 272 -6.54 -4.41 -9.29
CA VAL A 272 -5.20 -3.78 -9.24
C VAL A 272 -4.94 -2.97 -10.50
N ILE A 273 -5.15 -3.54 -11.68
CA ILE A 273 -4.90 -2.87 -12.96
C ILE A 273 -5.79 -1.63 -13.10
N VAL A 274 -7.10 -1.78 -12.89
CA VAL A 274 -8.07 -0.68 -13.01
C VAL A 274 -7.76 0.44 -12.03
N SER A 275 -7.51 0.11 -10.76
CA SER A 275 -7.19 1.12 -9.74
C SER A 275 -5.89 1.87 -10.03
N LEU A 276 -4.87 1.18 -10.56
CA LEU A 276 -3.62 1.82 -11.00
C LEU A 276 -3.83 2.75 -12.18
N LEU A 277 -4.62 2.36 -13.17
CA LEU A 277 -4.94 3.22 -14.31
C LEU A 277 -5.68 4.48 -13.85
N ILE A 278 -6.68 4.33 -12.97
CA ILE A 278 -7.39 5.47 -12.38
C ILE A 278 -6.43 6.37 -11.61
N LEU A 279 -5.59 5.79 -10.74
CA LEU A 279 -4.61 6.55 -9.96
C LEU A 279 -3.61 7.29 -10.85
N LEU A 280 -3.10 6.66 -11.91
CA LEU A 280 -2.21 7.30 -12.88
C LEU A 280 -2.86 8.49 -13.58
N LEU A 281 -4.12 8.35 -14.01
CA LEU A 281 -4.88 9.45 -14.63
C LEU A 281 -5.07 10.61 -13.65
N LEU A 282 -5.45 10.33 -12.41
CA LEU A 282 -5.60 11.36 -11.37
C LEU A 282 -4.27 12.08 -11.09
N LEU A 283 -3.17 11.34 -10.98
CA LEU A 283 -1.85 11.91 -10.75
C LEU A 283 -1.37 12.77 -11.93
N GLN A 284 -1.66 12.39 -13.18
CA GLN A 284 -1.36 13.22 -14.36
C GLN A 284 -2.13 14.54 -14.36
N ILE A 285 -3.41 14.53 -13.96
CA ILE A 285 -4.23 15.74 -13.84
C ILE A 285 -3.64 16.68 -12.76
N VAL A 286 -3.27 16.12 -11.60
CA VAL A 286 -2.65 16.89 -10.51
C VAL A 286 -1.31 17.49 -10.95
N GLU A 287 -0.45 16.70 -11.59
CA GLU A 287 0.85 17.12 -12.11
C GLU A 287 0.71 18.28 -13.11
N LYS A 288 -0.21 18.17 -14.06
CA LYS A 288 -0.50 19.24 -15.02
C LYS A 288 -0.97 20.52 -14.33
N ASN A 289 -1.80 20.41 -13.30
CA ASN A 289 -2.27 21.57 -12.55
C ASN A 289 -1.16 22.24 -11.74
N ILE A 290 -0.22 21.46 -11.17
CA ILE A 290 0.97 21.97 -10.47
C ILE A 290 1.86 22.73 -11.46
N MET A 291 2.17 22.15 -12.61
CA MET A 291 3.02 22.78 -13.64
C MET A 291 2.41 24.06 -14.20
N ASN A 292 1.10 24.05 -14.51
CA ASN A 292 0.42 25.25 -15.01
C ASN A 292 0.48 26.40 -14.00
N ARG A 293 0.28 26.14 -12.69
CA ARG A 293 0.40 27.18 -11.66
C ARG A 293 1.81 27.76 -11.56
N GLY A 294 2.85 26.94 -11.78
CA GLY A 294 4.23 27.40 -11.86
C GLY A 294 4.48 28.32 -13.06
N ALA A 295 3.94 27.98 -14.22
CA ALA A 295 4.07 28.79 -15.45
C ALA A 295 3.38 30.15 -15.35
N TYR A 296 2.20 30.23 -14.70
CA TYR A 296 1.51 31.50 -14.45
C TYR A 296 2.27 32.42 -13.46
N ALA A 297 3.06 31.82 -12.55
CA ALA A 297 3.85 32.60 -11.59
C ALA A 297 5.15 33.18 -12.20
N SER A 298 5.66 32.60 -13.29
CA SER A 298 6.88 33.06 -13.98
C SER A 298 6.59 34.04 -15.12
N GLY A 299 5.35 34.25 -15.49
CA GLY A 299 4.93 35.16 -16.57
C GLY A 299 4.41 36.54 -16.13
N ARG A 300 4.65 36.95 -14.85
CA ARG A 300 4.39 38.31 -14.35
C ARG A 300 5.65 38.99 -13.85
#